data_32db1a2560022e384fb89259fedfe149
#
_entry.id   32db1a2560022e384fb89259fedfe149
#
_cell.length_a   1.000
_cell.length_b   1.000
_cell.length_c   1.000
_cell.angle_alpha   90.00
_cell.angle_beta   90.00
_cell.angle_gamma   90.00
#
_symmetry.space_group_name_H-M   'P 1'
#
loop_
_entity.id
_entity.type
_entity.pdbx_description
1 polymer ?
#
loop_
_entity_poly.entity_id
_entity_poly.type
_entity_poly.pdbx_seq_one_letter_code
_entity_poly.pdbx_strand_id
1 'polypeptide(L)'
;MNKYFIIPLLLTGILTLTACDDSDRLDVEDINIPRGYALSAGTSTGFYNSSVAYDQAAAWLSGTYASRFNAGDRLYDNVKTSNENGHGGGLGPVYAGYSCGSCHRNAGRTEPTYWTSFKNGSNDGSGPYGFTASLIYITRKNGTFFPNYGRVIHDQAIYGVHPEGKLKVEIDSMTFQFPDGEKYTLCVPKWSITEWYADSISPDDLFCTVRVPLRHVGMGQMMAIDPNEIEALARQSNYPEWGISGRANYINERGKLQLGLSGNKAQHADLTVELGFSSDMGMTNSRYLEEICEGQRQMEEGSMMGLSYDMLDVPAQDMEDVDLYLQGLAVPARRNINNADVQAGEQLFYQAGCHLCHVTTLHTKPRGSTLLMGTDLPWLGKQTIHPYSDYLLHDMGSEIMGVGLNDNFVSGLARGNEWRTTPLWGVGLQKKVNGHTYFLHDGRARNFVEAIMWHGGEGEASKNKFKNMSKKERDQLVQFLWSL
;
A
#
# COMPACT_ATOMS: atom_id res chain seq x y z
N MET A 1 29.16 -51.26 -54.02
CA MET A 1 28.11 -51.21 -52.99
C MET A 1 28.48 -50.09 -52.00
N ASN A 2 28.02 -48.88 -52.28
CA ASN A 2 28.32 -47.70 -51.47
C ASN A 2 27.21 -47.51 -50.41
N LYS A 3 27.59 -47.54 -49.12
CA LYS A 3 26.72 -47.20 -48.03
C LYS A 3 26.93 -45.71 -47.69
N TYR A 4 25.93 -44.91 -47.99
CA TYR A 4 25.87 -43.51 -47.52
C TYR A 4 25.41 -43.50 -46.08
N PHE A 5 26.24 -42.97 -45.14
CA PHE A 5 25.82 -42.58 -43.79
C PHE A 5 25.26 -41.17 -43.85
N ILE A 6 23.99 -41.05 -43.50
CA ILE A 6 23.33 -39.76 -43.25
C ILE A 6 23.51 -39.44 -41.77
N ILE A 7 24.23 -38.37 -41.47
CA ILE A 7 24.35 -37.79 -40.13
C ILE A 7 23.18 -36.78 -39.98
N PRO A 8 22.29 -36.95 -39.01
CA PRO A 8 21.31 -35.91 -38.73
C PRO A 8 22.00 -34.75 -38.03
N LEU A 9 21.97 -33.57 -38.65
CA LEU A 9 22.37 -32.31 -38.06
C LEU A 9 21.33 -31.92 -37.00
N LEU A 10 21.67 -32.12 -35.70
CA LEU A 10 20.89 -31.56 -34.61
C LEU A 10 21.10 -30.05 -34.61
N LEU A 11 20.12 -29.30 -35.10
CA LEU A 11 20.00 -27.86 -34.88
C LEU A 11 19.61 -27.67 -33.40
N THR A 12 20.58 -27.48 -32.52
CA THR A 12 20.35 -26.93 -31.18
C THR A 12 20.01 -25.46 -31.35
N GLY A 13 18.70 -25.17 -31.41
CA GLY A 13 18.22 -23.83 -31.24
C GLY A 13 18.53 -23.36 -29.82
N ILE A 14 19.53 -22.50 -29.69
CA ILE A 14 19.75 -21.73 -28.47
C ILE A 14 18.60 -20.76 -28.40
N LEU A 15 17.56 -21.12 -27.63
CA LEU A 15 16.61 -20.14 -27.09
C LEU A 15 17.42 -19.24 -26.14
N THR A 16 17.88 -18.13 -26.63
CA THR A 16 18.25 -17.00 -25.78
C THR A 16 16.96 -16.55 -25.11
N LEU A 17 16.70 -17.08 -23.91
CA LEU A 17 15.85 -16.41 -22.95
C LEU A 17 16.53 -15.04 -22.73
N THR A 18 16.04 -14.02 -23.41
CA THR A 18 16.26 -12.65 -22.95
C THR A 18 15.58 -12.57 -21.60
N ALA A 19 16.34 -12.90 -20.55
CA ALA A 19 16.00 -12.44 -19.22
C ALA A 19 15.74 -10.95 -19.37
N CYS A 20 14.55 -10.49 -18.94
CA CYS A 20 14.33 -9.08 -18.74
C CYS A 20 15.53 -8.60 -17.93
N ASP A 21 16.30 -7.72 -18.54
CA ASP A 21 17.46 -7.12 -17.89
C ASP A 21 16.94 -6.39 -16.66
N ASP A 22 17.24 -6.94 -15.49
CA ASP A 22 16.85 -6.41 -14.18
C ASP A 22 17.84 -5.28 -13.83
N SER A 23 18.12 -4.40 -14.85
CA SER A 23 19.04 -3.27 -14.73
C SER A 23 18.70 -2.30 -13.60
N ASP A 24 17.46 -2.39 -13.08
CA ASP A 24 17.01 -1.65 -11.92
C ASP A 24 17.42 -2.31 -10.58
N ARG A 25 18.14 -3.44 -10.62
CA ARG A 25 18.48 -4.18 -9.41
C ARG A 25 19.86 -3.79 -8.90
N LEU A 26 19.91 -3.22 -7.70
CA LEU A 26 21.15 -3.18 -6.92
C LEU A 26 21.45 -4.58 -6.37
N ASP A 27 22.61 -5.12 -6.72
CA ASP A 27 23.19 -6.24 -5.99
C ASP A 27 23.66 -5.74 -4.64
N VAL A 28 22.86 -6.04 -3.61
CA VAL A 28 23.12 -5.60 -2.25
C VAL A 28 24.01 -6.64 -1.57
N GLU A 29 25.30 -6.39 -1.50
CA GLU A 29 26.19 -7.31 -0.82
C GLU A 29 26.34 -7.03 0.68
N ASP A 30 26.40 -5.79 1.15
CA ASP A 30 26.59 -5.52 2.57
C ASP A 30 25.92 -4.25 3.05
N ILE A 31 25.24 -4.34 4.18
CA ILE A 31 24.73 -3.19 4.91
C ILE A 31 25.85 -2.65 5.79
N ASN A 32 26.85 -2.05 5.22
CA ASN A 32 27.86 -1.33 5.98
C ASN A 32 27.44 0.14 6.13
N ILE A 33 26.79 0.46 7.23
CA ILE A 33 26.08 1.73 7.39
C ILE A 33 26.83 2.66 8.34
N PRO A 34 27.21 3.86 7.91
CA PRO A 34 27.61 4.94 8.81
C PRO A 34 26.48 5.33 9.75
N ARG A 35 26.79 5.77 10.94
CA ARG A 35 25.81 6.28 11.90
C ARG A 35 25.05 7.50 11.36
N GLY A 36 23.79 7.63 11.72
CA GLY A 36 22.95 8.79 11.43
C GLY A 36 21.99 8.59 10.26
N TYR A 37 22.16 9.25 9.15
CA TYR A 37 21.23 9.35 8.02
C TYR A 37 20.76 7.98 7.43
N ALA A 38 21.55 6.95 7.57
CA ALA A 38 21.17 5.60 7.18
C ALA A 38 20.20 4.92 8.15
N LEU A 39 20.01 5.48 9.35
CA LEU A 39 19.06 4.99 10.35
C LEU A 39 17.67 5.53 10.01
N SER A 40 16.96 4.85 9.10
CA SER A 40 15.66 5.27 8.56
C SER A 40 14.63 5.64 9.62
N ALA A 41 14.67 5.01 10.79
CA ALA A 41 13.70 5.17 11.87
C ALA A 41 14.35 5.23 13.28
N GLY A 42 15.51 5.88 13.38
CA GLY A 42 16.22 5.98 14.65
C GLY A 42 16.50 4.62 15.27
N THR A 43 16.13 4.43 16.54
CA THR A 43 16.33 3.16 17.27
C THR A 43 15.46 2.00 16.81
N SER A 44 14.45 2.25 15.98
CA SER A 44 13.63 1.21 15.37
C SER A 44 14.15 0.78 14.00
N THR A 45 15.32 1.25 13.59
CA THR A 45 15.93 0.84 12.32
C THR A 45 16.44 -0.59 12.42
N GLY A 46 16.04 -1.44 11.47
CA GLY A 46 16.49 -2.82 11.33
C GLY A 46 17.45 -3.00 10.17
N PHE A 47 18.53 -3.78 10.38
CA PHE A 47 19.54 -4.05 9.36
C PHE A 47 19.23 -5.37 8.64
N TYR A 48 18.02 -5.45 8.07
CA TYR A 48 17.52 -6.64 7.42
C TYR A 48 17.50 -6.46 5.90
N ASN A 49 17.95 -7.49 5.19
CA ASN A 49 17.95 -7.56 3.73
C ASN A 49 17.51 -8.95 3.28
N SER A 50 16.36 -9.39 3.74
CA SER A 50 15.78 -10.71 3.45
C SER A 50 14.33 -10.58 2.97
N SER A 51 13.73 -11.70 2.58
CA SER A 51 12.32 -11.76 2.20
C SER A 51 11.34 -11.47 3.35
N VAL A 52 11.84 -11.40 4.58
CA VAL A 52 11.06 -11.05 5.79
C VAL A 52 11.52 -9.72 6.40
N ALA A 53 12.16 -8.86 5.62
CA ALA A 53 12.75 -7.63 6.14
C ALA A 53 11.72 -6.62 6.69
N TYR A 54 10.46 -6.68 6.27
CA TYR A 54 9.41 -5.80 6.80
C TYR A 54 8.74 -6.35 8.05
N ASP A 55 8.87 -7.67 8.26
CA ASP A 55 8.23 -8.41 9.33
C ASP A 55 9.24 -8.73 10.45
N GLN A 56 9.94 -7.73 10.91
CA GLN A 56 10.95 -7.87 11.95
C GLN A 56 10.67 -6.96 13.13
N ALA A 57 10.84 -7.49 14.33
CA ALA A 57 10.68 -6.74 15.55
C ALA A 57 11.74 -5.63 15.68
N ALA A 58 11.33 -4.45 16.11
CA ALA A 58 12.27 -3.40 16.48
C ALA A 58 13.11 -3.80 17.73
N ALA A 59 14.37 -3.38 17.76
CA ALA A 59 15.32 -3.80 18.78
C ALA A 59 14.95 -3.42 20.23
N TRP A 60 14.05 -2.47 20.41
CA TRP A 60 13.56 -2.07 21.75
C TRP A 60 12.50 -3.02 22.33
N LEU A 61 11.90 -3.89 21.52
CA LEU A 61 10.91 -4.87 22.00
C LEU A 61 11.60 -5.93 22.86
N SER A 62 11.15 -6.03 24.10
CA SER A 62 11.70 -6.98 25.07
C SER A 62 10.64 -7.41 26.09
N GLY A 63 10.87 -8.51 26.81
CA GLY A 63 9.98 -8.99 27.85
C GLY A 63 8.54 -9.19 27.40
N THR A 64 7.59 -8.63 28.13
CA THR A 64 6.16 -8.73 27.85
C THR A 64 5.81 -8.12 26.48
N TYR A 65 6.45 -7.02 26.08
CA TYR A 65 6.21 -6.40 24.77
C TYR A 65 6.62 -7.31 23.60
N ALA A 66 7.74 -8.02 23.73
CA ALA A 66 8.15 -8.99 22.72
C ALA A 66 7.16 -10.17 22.63
N SER A 67 6.63 -10.64 23.75
CA SER A 67 5.64 -11.71 23.79
C SER A 67 4.32 -11.28 23.13
N ARG A 68 3.87 -10.06 23.41
CA ARG A 68 2.66 -9.48 22.81
C ARG A 68 2.84 -9.18 21.33
N PHE A 69 4.01 -8.68 20.93
CA PHE A 69 4.35 -8.51 19.49
C PHE A 69 4.22 -9.83 18.73
N ASN A 70 4.78 -10.92 19.27
CA ASN A 70 4.65 -12.25 18.67
C ASN A 70 3.21 -12.79 18.70
N ALA A 71 2.38 -12.38 19.65
CA ALA A 71 0.96 -12.72 19.67
C ALA A 71 0.22 -11.96 18.57
N GLY A 72 0.47 -10.66 18.43
CA GLY A 72 -0.08 -9.83 17.38
C GLY A 72 0.30 -10.30 15.97
N ASP A 73 1.55 -10.69 15.76
CA ASP A 73 2.05 -11.29 14.51
C ASP A 73 1.24 -12.54 14.13
N ARG A 74 1.08 -13.48 15.07
CA ARG A 74 0.26 -14.68 14.82
C ARG A 74 -1.20 -14.35 14.53
N LEU A 75 -1.80 -13.39 15.22
CA LEU A 75 -3.18 -12.94 14.97
C LEU A 75 -3.31 -12.28 13.61
N TYR A 76 -2.31 -11.52 13.21
CA TYR A 76 -2.25 -10.83 11.94
C TYR A 76 -2.21 -11.80 10.74
N ASP A 77 -1.45 -12.87 10.85
CA ASP A 77 -1.32 -13.89 9.79
C ASP A 77 -2.37 -15.00 9.86
N ASN A 78 -3.11 -15.10 10.97
CA ASN A 78 -4.09 -16.16 11.17
C ASN A 78 -5.19 -16.11 10.10
N VAL A 79 -5.27 -17.18 9.29
CA VAL A 79 -6.33 -17.36 8.29
C VAL A 79 -7.65 -17.65 8.99
N LYS A 80 -8.62 -16.78 8.78
CA LYS A 80 -9.94 -16.86 9.37
C LYS A 80 -10.86 -17.80 8.60
N THR A 81 -11.76 -18.45 9.32
CA THR A 81 -12.80 -19.33 8.77
C THR A 81 -14.17 -18.92 9.30
N SER A 82 -15.23 -19.33 8.64
CA SER A 82 -16.62 -19.00 9.04
C SER A 82 -17.11 -19.72 10.31
N ASN A 83 -16.28 -20.51 10.96
CA ASN A 83 -16.65 -21.26 12.18
C ASN A 83 -15.46 -21.43 13.12
N GLU A 84 -14.76 -20.35 13.44
CA GLU A 84 -13.56 -20.44 14.30
C GLU A 84 -13.86 -20.86 15.74
N ASN A 85 -15.02 -20.45 16.25
CA ASN A 85 -15.39 -20.66 17.65
C ASN A 85 -16.39 -21.83 17.87
N GLY A 86 -16.67 -22.62 16.84
CA GLY A 86 -17.68 -23.68 16.93
C GLY A 86 -19.14 -23.18 17.02
N HIS A 87 -19.34 -21.87 16.89
CA HIS A 87 -20.64 -21.20 17.00
C HIS A 87 -20.96 -20.34 15.76
N GLY A 88 -20.22 -20.53 14.65
CA GLY A 88 -20.42 -19.75 13.42
C GLY A 88 -19.76 -18.36 13.43
N GLY A 89 -18.90 -18.05 14.40
CA GLY A 89 -18.12 -16.81 14.42
C GLY A 89 -16.84 -16.89 13.58
N GLY A 90 -16.20 -15.75 13.33
CA GLY A 90 -14.99 -15.60 12.54
C GLY A 90 -15.26 -14.90 11.21
N LEU A 91 -14.89 -15.54 10.08
CA LEU A 91 -15.11 -14.95 8.75
C LEU A 91 -16.62 -14.83 8.48
N GLY A 92 -17.08 -13.59 8.30
CA GLY A 92 -18.50 -13.27 8.17
C GLY A 92 -19.13 -13.62 6.83
N PRO A 93 -20.39 -13.24 6.57
CA PRO A 93 -21.10 -13.64 5.34
C PRO A 93 -20.35 -13.23 4.08
N VAL A 94 -19.85 -12.00 4.03
CA VAL A 94 -19.04 -11.46 2.94
C VAL A 94 -17.72 -10.90 3.47
N TYR A 95 -16.69 -10.88 2.65
CA TYR A 95 -15.36 -10.41 3.06
C TYR A 95 -14.50 -9.97 1.87
N ALA A 96 -13.52 -9.11 2.12
CA ALA A 96 -12.52 -8.68 1.14
C ALA A 96 -11.19 -9.47 1.26
N GLY A 97 -10.96 -10.14 2.38
CA GLY A 97 -9.77 -10.95 2.64
C GLY A 97 -9.97 -11.85 3.86
N TYR A 98 -9.12 -12.83 4.06
CA TYR A 98 -9.27 -13.88 5.10
C TYR A 98 -8.18 -13.79 6.18
N SER A 99 -7.27 -12.85 6.11
CA SER A 99 -6.32 -12.45 7.16
C SER A 99 -5.70 -11.09 6.78
N CYS A 100 -5.11 -10.37 7.74
CA CYS A 100 -4.34 -9.17 7.42
C CYS A 100 -3.18 -9.51 6.48
N GLY A 101 -2.45 -10.60 6.77
CA GLY A 101 -1.34 -11.11 5.96
C GLY A 101 -1.74 -11.53 4.54
N SER A 102 -3.01 -11.84 4.27
CA SER A 102 -3.47 -12.14 2.90
C SER A 102 -3.31 -10.95 1.95
N CYS A 103 -3.55 -9.74 2.45
CA CYS A 103 -3.36 -8.49 1.71
C CYS A 103 -1.99 -7.84 1.96
N HIS A 104 -1.43 -8.02 3.15
CA HIS A 104 -0.18 -7.40 3.61
C HIS A 104 0.91 -8.43 3.90
N ARG A 105 1.19 -9.31 2.97
CA ARG A 105 2.16 -10.40 3.13
C ARG A 105 3.49 -9.89 3.70
N ASN A 106 3.96 -10.51 4.79
CA ASN A 106 5.18 -10.12 5.52
C ASN A 106 5.15 -8.62 5.91
N ALA A 107 4.03 -8.11 6.44
CA ALA A 107 3.80 -6.70 6.74
C ALA A 107 4.02 -5.73 5.55
N GLY A 108 4.08 -6.28 4.36
CA GLY A 108 4.33 -5.56 3.12
C GLY A 108 3.07 -5.34 2.29
N ARG A 109 3.15 -5.76 1.03
CA ARG A 109 2.12 -5.52 0.03
C ARG A 109 1.99 -6.75 -0.87
N THR A 110 0.91 -7.50 -0.73
CA THR A 110 0.66 -8.66 -1.61
C THR A 110 0.48 -8.20 -3.07
N GLU A 111 0.94 -9.02 -4.01
CA GLU A 111 0.71 -8.76 -5.44
C GLU A 111 -0.79 -8.71 -5.72
N PRO A 112 -1.32 -7.61 -6.30
CA PRO A 112 -2.72 -7.53 -6.67
C PRO A 112 -3.08 -8.63 -7.67
N THR A 113 -4.11 -9.42 -7.38
CA THR A 113 -4.46 -10.59 -8.20
C THR A 113 -4.89 -10.24 -9.62
N TYR A 114 -5.39 -9.02 -9.85
CA TYR A 114 -5.75 -8.57 -11.19
C TYR A 114 -4.54 -8.58 -12.17
N TRP A 115 -3.31 -8.31 -11.69
CA TRP A 115 -2.12 -8.42 -12.51
C TRP A 115 -1.79 -9.87 -12.89
N THR A 116 -2.00 -10.81 -11.96
CA THR A 116 -1.81 -12.24 -12.24
C THR A 116 -2.83 -12.73 -13.26
N SER A 117 -4.08 -12.33 -13.12
CA SER A 117 -5.14 -12.66 -14.08
C SER A 117 -4.84 -12.10 -15.47
N PHE A 118 -4.41 -10.85 -15.54
CA PHE A 118 -4.01 -10.22 -16.82
C PHE A 118 -2.85 -10.95 -17.50
N LYS A 119 -1.80 -11.32 -16.73
CA LYS A 119 -0.65 -12.09 -17.25
C LYS A 119 -1.07 -13.45 -17.80
N ASN A 120 -2.08 -14.08 -17.23
CA ASN A 120 -2.61 -15.39 -17.65
C ASN A 120 -3.61 -15.32 -18.78
N GLY A 121 -3.85 -14.12 -19.37
CA GLY A 121 -4.78 -13.91 -20.48
C GLY A 121 -6.25 -13.93 -20.08
N SER A 122 -6.56 -13.89 -18.78
CA SER A 122 -7.91 -13.72 -18.26
C SER A 122 -8.18 -12.21 -18.13
N ASN A 123 -9.08 -11.68 -18.94
CA ASN A 123 -9.45 -10.26 -18.89
C ASN A 123 -10.51 -9.95 -17.83
N ASP A 124 -11.00 -10.96 -17.12
CA ASP A 124 -12.05 -10.79 -16.12
C ASP A 124 -11.50 -10.51 -14.72
N GLY A 125 -10.18 -10.63 -14.54
CA GLY A 125 -9.51 -10.32 -13.27
C GLY A 125 -9.95 -11.22 -12.10
N SER A 126 -10.98 -12.02 -12.29
CA SER A 126 -11.50 -12.91 -11.28
C SER A 126 -10.65 -14.19 -11.20
N GLY A 127 -9.86 -14.29 -10.16
CA GLY A 127 -9.46 -15.60 -9.69
C GLY A 127 -10.69 -16.34 -9.13
N PRO A 128 -10.63 -17.65 -8.97
CA PRO A 128 -11.77 -18.42 -8.41
C PRO A 128 -12.16 -17.99 -6.98
N TYR A 129 -11.42 -17.08 -6.37
CA TYR A 129 -11.54 -16.66 -4.97
C TYR A 129 -11.67 -15.14 -4.79
N GLY A 130 -12.07 -14.38 -5.82
CA GLY A 130 -12.16 -12.92 -5.77
C GLY A 130 -10.82 -12.19 -5.91
N PHE A 131 -10.82 -10.88 -5.67
CA PHE A 131 -9.64 -10.02 -5.81
C PHE A 131 -8.91 -9.85 -4.48
N THR A 132 -8.04 -10.77 -4.14
CA THR A 132 -7.14 -10.61 -2.99
C THR A 132 -6.19 -9.42 -3.21
N ALA A 133 -5.89 -8.70 -2.12
CA ALA A 133 -5.02 -7.53 -2.11
C ALA A 133 -5.52 -6.36 -2.99
N SER A 134 -6.84 -6.27 -3.16
CA SER A 134 -7.48 -5.19 -3.91
C SER A 134 -8.80 -4.82 -3.24
N LEU A 135 -8.84 -3.68 -2.56
CA LEU A 135 -10.07 -3.16 -1.97
C LEU A 135 -10.84 -2.35 -3.02
N ILE A 136 -12.10 -2.69 -3.21
CA ILE A 136 -12.99 -2.11 -4.23
C ILE A 136 -13.81 -1.00 -3.58
N TYR A 137 -13.35 0.24 -3.71
CA TYR A 137 -14.04 1.41 -3.16
C TYR A 137 -15.15 1.87 -4.10
N ILE A 138 -16.31 2.18 -3.53
CA ILE A 138 -17.45 2.73 -4.26
C ILE A 138 -18.00 3.99 -3.61
N THR A 139 -18.42 4.93 -4.43
CA THR A 139 -19.25 6.09 -4.02
C THR A 139 -20.23 6.44 -5.12
N ARG A 140 -21.28 7.21 -4.76
CA ARG A 140 -22.06 7.93 -5.75
C ARG A 140 -21.22 9.02 -6.43
N LYS A 141 -21.63 9.44 -7.60
CA LYS A 141 -20.97 10.56 -8.32
C LYS A 141 -20.93 11.87 -7.55
N ASN A 142 -21.84 12.07 -6.60
CA ASN A 142 -21.83 13.23 -5.69
C ASN A 142 -20.91 13.05 -4.46
N GLY A 143 -20.19 11.93 -4.35
CA GLY A 143 -19.25 11.62 -3.25
C GLY A 143 -19.90 11.02 -2.01
N THR A 144 -21.22 10.77 -2.00
CA THR A 144 -21.88 10.09 -0.88
C THR A 144 -21.75 8.57 -0.99
N PHE A 145 -21.82 7.88 0.15
CA PHE A 145 -21.79 6.41 0.17
C PHE A 145 -23.18 5.83 -0.15
N PHE A 146 -23.19 4.61 -0.62
CA PHE A 146 -24.42 3.84 -0.78
C PHE A 146 -24.85 3.28 0.59
N PRO A 147 -26.14 3.36 0.94
CA PRO A 147 -26.63 2.68 2.12
C PRO A 147 -26.33 1.17 2.06
N ASN A 148 -26.02 0.58 3.21
CA ASN A 148 -25.79 -0.86 3.40
C ASN A 148 -24.53 -1.46 2.72
N TYR A 149 -23.68 -0.64 2.05
CA TYR A 149 -22.44 -1.11 1.40
C TYR A 149 -21.17 -0.57 2.06
N GLY A 150 -21.30 0.36 2.98
CA GLY A 150 -20.12 1.03 3.53
C GLY A 150 -19.30 1.76 2.45
N ARG A 151 -18.00 1.56 2.49
CA ARG A 151 -17.04 2.17 1.54
C ARG A 151 -16.49 1.19 0.52
N VAL A 152 -16.55 -0.10 0.82
CA VAL A 152 -15.90 -1.19 0.09
C VAL A 152 -16.95 -2.20 -0.31
N ILE A 153 -16.83 -2.73 -1.52
CA ILE A 153 -17.60 -3.88 -1.97
C ILE A 153 -16.83 -5.15 -1.66
N HIS A 154 -17.50 -6.15 -1.12
CA HIS A 154 -16.96 -7.46 -0.83
C HIS A 154 -17.27 -8.42 -1.99
N ASP A 155 -16.23 -8.81 -2.70
CA ASP A 155 -16.31 -9.68 -3.86
C ASP A 155 -16.10 -11.17 -3.50
N GLN A 156 -15.99 -11.47 -2.22
CA GLN A 156 -15.86 -12.80 -1.65
C GLN A 156 -16.97 -13.04 -0.61
N ALA A 157 -17.35 -14.31 -0.46
CA ALA A 157 -18.37 -14.74 0.50
C ALA A 157 -18.06 -16.14 1.00
N ILE A 158 -18.61 -16.51 2.16
CA ILE A 158 -18.55 -17.90 2.65
C ILE A 158 -19.39 -18.82 1.77
N TYR A 159 -19.19 -20.13 1.92
CA TYR A 159 -19.97 -21.12 1.18
C TYR A 159 -21.48 -20.93 1.40
N GLY A 160 -22.23 -20.90 0.31
CA GLY A 160 -23.69 -20.75 0.32
C GLY A 160 -24.20 -19.32 0.41
N VAL A 161 -23.33 -18.34 0.53
CA VAL A 161 -23.66 -16.91 0.53
C VAL A 161 -23.16 -16.26 -0.77
N HIS A 162 -23.91 -15.30 -1.29
CA HIS A 162 -23.49 -14.54 -2.47
C HIS A 162 -22.61 -13.36 -2.07
N PRO A 163 -21.49 -13.08 -2.77
CA PRO A 163 -20.75 -11.84 -2.59
C PRO A 163 -21.62 -10.63 -2.94
N GLU A 164 -21.22 -9.42 -2.55
CA GLU A 164 -21.97 -8.20 -2.88
C GLU A 164 -21.93 -7.88 -4.38
N GLY A 165 -20.84 -8.20 -5.04
CA GLY A 165 -20.65 -8.02 -6.46
C GLY A 165 -19.35 -8.61 -6.96
N LYS A 166 -19.08 -8.51 -8.26
CA LYS A 166 -17.81 -8.93 -8.87
C LYS A 166 -17.13 -7.78 -9.59
N LEU A 167 -15.85 -7.62 -9.33
CA LEU A 167 -15.01 -6.65 -10.02
C LEU A 167 -14.62 -7.17 -11.40
N LYS A 168 -14.65 -6.27 -12.39
CA LYS A 168 -13.99 -6.46 -13.68
C LYS A 168 -12.93 -5.38 -13.87
N VAL A 169 -11.78 -5.77 -14.39
CA VAL A 169 -10.70 -4.85 -14.74
C VAL A 169 -10.34 -5.01 -16.21
N GLU A 170 -10.18 -3.88 -16.90
CA GLU A 170 -9.60 -3.78 -18.23
C GLU A 170 -8.35 -2.92 -18.13
N ILE A 171 -7.24 -3.33 -18.74
CA ILE A 171 -5.99 -2.59 -18.68
C ILE A 171 -5.64 -2.07 -20.07
N ASP A 172 -5.78 -0.77 -20.25
CA ASP A 172 -5.23 -0.06 -21.41
C ASP A 172 -3.75 0.27 -21.18
N SER A 173 -3.03 0.57 -22.24
CA SER A 173 -1.65 0.99 -22.13
C SER A 173 -1.33 2.12 -23.10
N MET A 174 -0.47 3.04 -22.67
CA MET A 174 0.02 4.17 -23.47
C MET A 174 1.53 4.14 -23.48
N THR A 175 2.12 4.13 -24.68
CA THR A 175 3.57 4.14 -24.85
C THR A 175 4.05 5.55 -25.16
N PHE A 176 5.05 5.99 -24.40
CA PHE A 176 5.73 7.28 -24.53
C PHE A 176 7.20 7.07 -24.80
N GLN A 177 7.92 8.16 -25.05
CA GLN A 177 9.35 8.14 -25.32
C GLN A 177 10.06 9.26 -24.57
N PHE A 178 11.23 8.93 -24.00
CA PHE A 178 12.15 9.92 -23.47
C PHE A 178 12.86 10.67 -24.61
N PRO A 179 13.47 11.84 -24.33
CA PRO A 179 14.19 12.60 -25.34
C PRO A 179 15.34 11.84 -26.01
N ASP A 180 15.95 10.89 -25.33
CA ASP A 180 17.02 10.02 -25.85
C ASP A 180 16.54 8.81 -26.66
N GLY A 181 15.23 8.64 -26.81
CA GLY A 181 14.64 7.59 -27.62
C GLY A 181 14.20 6.34 -26.85
N GLU A 182 14.56 6.19 -25.57
CA GLU A 182 14.08 5.11 -24.73
C GLU A 182 12.56 5.19 -24.56
N LYS A 183 11.87 4.05 -24.65
CA LYS A 183 10.42 3.98 -24.52
C LYS A 183 10.00 3.53 -23.12
N TYR A 184 8.88 4.08 -22.64
CA TYR A 184 8.21 3.61 -21.43
C TYR A 184 6.70 3.50 -21.70
N THR A 185 6.03 2.62 -20.97
CA THR A 185 4.60 2.36 -21.14
C THR A 185 3.89 2.54 -19.80
N LEU A 186 2.81 3.31 -19.79
CA LEU A 186 1.94 3.49 -18.64
C LEU A 186 0.69 2.63 -18.80
N CYS A 187 0.35 1.88 -17.77
CA CYS A 187 -0.87 1.05 -17.74
C CYS A 187 -2.00 1.79 -17.06
N VAL A 188 -3.18 1.79 -17.68
CA VAL A 188 -4.39 2.47 -17.23
C VAL A 188 -5.45 1.43 -16.90
N PRO A 189 -5.59 1.02 -15.63
CA PRO A 189 -6.65 0.11 -15.24
C PRO A 189 -8.00 0.83 -15.24
N LYS A 190 -9.03 0.18 -15.77
CA LYS A 190 -10.42 0.60 -15.76
C LYS A 190 -11.23 -0.40 -14.98
N TRP A 191 -11.91 0.06 -13.97
CA TRP A 191 -12.65 -0.74 -13.02
C TRP A 191 -14.14 -0.66 -13.29
N SER A 192 -14.84 -1.78 -13.16
CA SER A 192 -16.30 -1.84 -13.20
C SER A 192 -16.80 -2.99 -12.32
N ILE A 193 -18.00 -2.83 -11.76
CA ILE A 193 -18.68 -3.89 -11.04
C ILE A 193 -19.66 -4.55 -12.00
N THR A 194 -19.57 -5.86 -12.09
CA THR A 194 -20.44 -6.62 -12.99
C THR A 194 -21.41 -7.48 -12.19
N GLU A 195 -21.92 -8.18 -11.86
CA GLU A 195 -22.81 -9.04 -11.07
C GLU A 195 -23.04 -8.45 -9.67
N TRP A 196 -24.11 -7.71 -9.53
CA TRP A 196 -24.60 -7.23 -8.25
C TRP A 196 -25.52 -8.28 -7.62
N TYR A 197 -25.15 -8.79 -6.44
CA TYR A 197 -25.93 -9.78 -5.68
C TYR A 197 -26.70 -9.17 -4.51
N ALA A 198 -26.47 -7.92 -4.20
CA ALA A 198 -27.23 -7.13 -3.25
C ALA A 198 -28.19 -6.19 -3.97
N ASP A 199 -28.45 -4.98 -3.47
CA ASP A 199 -29.30 -4.01 -4.14
C ASP A 199 -28.63 -3.48 -5.42
N SER A 200 -29.44 -3.27 -6.46
CA SER A 200 -28.93 -2.72 -7.72
C SER A 200 -28.46 -1.28 -7.55
N ILE A 201 -27.21 -1.01 -7.98
CA ILE A 201 -26.66 0.34 -8.07
C ILE A 201 -26.59 0.71 -9.55
N SER A 202 -27.09 1.91 -9.90
CA SER A 202 -26.99 2.38 -11.28
C SER A 202 -25.54 2.69 -11.64
N PRO A 203 -25.01 2.13 -12.75
CA PRO A 203 -23.66 2.48 -13.23
C PRO A 203 -23.51 3.99 -13.49
N ASP A 204 -24.61 4.67 -13.81
CA ASP A 204 -24.61 6.11 -14.07
C ASP A 204 -24.40 6.96 -12.80
N ASP A 205 -24.59 6.39 -11.61
CA ASP A 205 -24.36 7.03 -10.31
C ASP A 205 -23.15 6.46 -9.56
N LEU A 206 -22.38 5.57 -10.17
CA LEU A 206 -21.30 4.86 -9.55
C LEU A 206 -19.93 5.43 -9.92
N PHE A 207 -19.10 5.72 -8.92
CA PHE A 207 -17.66 5.68 -9.04
C PHE A 207 -17.13 4.42 -8.38
N CYS A 208 -16.25 3.71 -9.10
CA CYS A 208 -15.55 2.54 -8.62
C CYS A 208 -14.04 2.77 -8.76
N THR A 209 -13.30 2.55 -7.70
CA THR A 209 -11.83 2.58 -7.71
C THR A 209 -11.27 1.42 -6.90
N VAL A 210 -10.04 1.02 -7.22
CA VAL A 210 -9.35 -0.04 -6.49
C VAL A 210 -8.15 0.53 -5.77
N ARG A 211 -7.96 0.08 -4.53
CA ARG A 211 -6.77 0.38 -3.75
C ARG A 211 -6.09 -0.89 -3.31
N VAL A 212 -4.80 -0.93 -3.49
CA VAL A 212 -3.95 -2.01 -3.01
C VAL A 212 -3.39 -1.66 -1.63
N PRO A 213 -3.03 -2.65 -0.82
CA PRO A 213 -2.56 -2.42 0.54
C PRO A 213 -1.33 -1.51 0.58
N LEU A 214 -1.17 -0.76 1.66
CA LEU A 214 0.05 -0.03 1.99
C LEU A 214 1.00 -0.95 2.77
N ARG A 215 2.30 -0.71 2.68
CA ARG A 215 3.27 -1.37 3.56
C ARG A 215 3.07 -0.86 4.99
N HIS A 216 3.21 -1.74 5.98
CA HIS A 216 3.10 -1.39 7.40
C HIS A 216 4.43 -0.92 8.01
N VAL A 217 5.50 -0.95 7.23
CA VAL A 217 6.82 -0.44 7.64
C VAL A 217 6.72 1.00 8.14
N GLY A 218 7.14 1.23 9.37
CA GLY A 218 7.20 2.56 9.97
C GLY A 218 5.88 3.09 10.55
N MET A 219 4.86 2.25 10.72
CA MET A 219 3.58 2.72 11.30
C MET A 219 3.76 3.28 12.70
N GLY A 220 4.57 2.66 13.55
CA GLY A 220 4.85 3.19 14.89
C GLY A 220 5.51 4.56 14.86
N GLN A 221 6.49 4.77 13.97
CA GLN A 221 7.14 6.06 13.79
C GLN A 221 6.17 7.10 13.25
N MET A 222 5.33 6.73 12.28
CA MET A 222 4.28 7.60 11.74
C MET A 222 3.33 8.07 12.84
N MET A 223 2.86 7.17 13.71
CA MET A 223 2.00 7.52 14.86
C MET A 223 2.73 8.37 15.90
N ALA A 224 4.04 8.29 15.96
CA ALA A 224 4.87 9.07 16.88
C ALA A 224 5.29 10.45 16.33
N ILE A 225 5.10 10.77 15.05
CA ILE A 225 5.47 12.09 14.46
C ILE A 225 4.86 13.23 15.29
N ASP A 226 5.60 14.32 15.46
CA ASP A 226 5.06 15.53 16.07
C ASP A 226 4.06 16.19 15.10
N PRO A 227 2.76 16.28 15.44
CA PRO A 227 1.77 16.92 14.59
C PRO A 227 2.12 18.36 14.22
N ASN A 228 2.80 19.09 15.12
CA ASN A 228 3.22 20.45 14.87
C ASN A 228 4.22 20.55 13.70
N GLU A 229 5.03 19.50 13.50
CA GLU A 229 5.98 19.44 12.38
C GLU A 229 5.25 19.30 11.04
N ILE A 230 4.24 18.42 10.96
CA ILE A 230 3.40 18.28 9.77
C ILE A 230 2.61 19.58 9.48
N GLU A 231 2.06 20.20 10.51
CA GLU A 231 1.38 21.49 10.35
C GLU A 231 2.34 22.63 9.93
N ALA A 232 3.59 22.62 10.40
CA ALA A 232 4.62 23.55 9.96
C ALA A 232 4.96 23.33 8.49
N LEU A 233 5.11 22.08 8.05
CA LEU A 233 5.31 21.72 6.65
C LEU A 233 4.13 22.16 5.78
N ALA A 234 2.89 21.95 6.22
CA ALA A 234 1.71 22.42 5.49
C ALA A 234 1.67 23.95 5.31
N ARG A 235 2.12 24.73 6.32
CA ARG A 235 2.25 26.18 6.21
C ARG A 235 3.39 26.62 5.29
N GLN A 236 4.44 25.80 5.15
CA GLN A 236 5.63 26.08 4.34
C GLN A 236 5.51 25.54 2.91
N SER A 237 4.65 24.55 2.68
CA SER A 237 4.49 23.88 1.38
C SER A 237 3.83 24.83 0.37
N ASN A 238 4.60 25.78 -0.11
CA ASN A 238 4.21 26.69 -1.18
C ASN A 238 5.44 27.02 -2.03
N TYR A 239 5.60 26.27 -3.11
CA TYR A 239 6.71 26.38 -4.05
C TYR A 239 6.17 26.74 -5.44
N PRO A 240 5.84 28.02 -5.70
CA PRO A 240 5.16 28.43 -6.94
C PRO A 240 5.94 28.06 -8.20
N GLU A 241 7.26 28.09 -8.13
CA GLU A 241 8.16 27.73 -9.24
C GLU A 241 8.09 26.23 -9.59
N TRP A 242 7.58 25.40 -8.69
CA TRP A 242 7.33 23.96 -8.87
C TRP A 242 5.85 23.63 -9.01
N GLY A 243 4.95 24.58 -8.75
CA GLY A 243 3.50 24.36 -8.71
C GLY A 243 3.05 23.52 -7.51
N ILE A 244 3.82 23.49 -6.42
CA ILE A 244 3.56 22.65 -5.24
C ILE A 244 2.90 23.47 -4.14
N SER A 245 1.82 22.93 -3.54
CA SER A 245 1.04 23.56 -2.47
C SER A 245 0.40 22.51 -1.54
N GLY A 246 1.21 21.64 -0.96
CA GLY A 246 0.75 20.58 -0.07
C GLY A 246 -0.05 21.09 1.13
N ARG A 247 -1.05 20.33 1.55
CA ARG A 247 -1.94 20.67 2.67
C ARG A 247 -2.21 19.48 3.59
N ALA A 248 -2.42 19.76 4.88
CA ALA A 248 -2.83 18.75 5.85
C ALA A 248 -4.28 18.31 5.60
N ASN A 249 -4.59 17.03 5.83
CA ASN A 249 -5.94 16.54 5.92
C ASN A 249 -6.40 16.57 7.39
N TYR A 250 -7.55 17.18 7.67
CA TYR A 250 -8.19 17.12 8.97
C TYR A 250 -9.45 16.28 8.88
N ILE A 251 -9.59 15.39 9.82
CA ILE A 251 -10.68 14.43 9.87
C ILE A 251 -11.43 14.58 11.20
N ASN A 252 -12.75 14.40 11.17
CA ASN A 252 -13.56 14.37 12.37
C ASN A 252 -13.75 12.92 12.80
N GLU A 253 -12.95 12.48 13.76
CA GLU A 253 -13.11 11.18 14.39
C GLU A 253 -13.63 11.34 15.81
N ARG A 254 -14.72 10.66 16.14
CA ARG A 254 -15.34 10.66 17.48
C ARG A 254 -15.65 12.06 17.99
N GLY A 255 -16.10 12.96 17.10
CA GLY A 255 -16.43 14.34 17.44
C GLY A 255 -15.22 15.25 17.70
N LYS A 256 -14.01 14.83 17.39
CA LYS A 256 -12.79 15.63 17.47
C LYS A 256 -12.18 15.81 16.08
N LEU A 257 -11.86 17.06 15.77
CA LEU A 257 -11.06 17.37 14.58
C LEU A 257 -9.61 17.02 14.87
N GLN A 258 -9.04 16.12 14.07
CA GLN A 258 -7.68 15.60 14.26
C GLN A 258 -6.92 15.65 12.92
N LEU A 259 -5.60 15.76 13.00
CA LEU A 259 -4.71 15.64 11.85
C LEU A 259 -4.70 14.18 11.39
N GLY A 260 -5.03 13.96 10.11
CA GLY A 260 -4.89 12.66 9.48
C GLY A 260 -3.44 12.39 9.08
N LEU A 261 -2.97 11.16 9.29
CA LEU A 261 -1.60 10.72 8.99
C LEU A 261 -1.59 9.43 8.17
N SER A 262 -2.50 8.48 8.45
CA SER A 262 -2.51 7.18 7.81
C SER A 262 -3.49 7.08 6.64
N GLY A 263 -3.39 5.98 5.88
CA GLY A 263 -4.16 5.77 4.67
C GLY A 263 -3.64 6.53 3.44
N ASN A 264 -4.17 6.21 2.26
CA ASN A 264 -3.72 6.80 0.99
C ASN A 264 -4.03 8.31 0.86
N LYS A 265 -5.00 8.80 1.62
CA LYS A 265 -5.45 10.21 1.61
C LYS A 265 -5.32 10.87 2.98
N ALA A 266 -4.42 10.38 3.84
CA ALA A 266 -4.31 10.83 5.23
C ALA A 266 -5.70 10.89 5.91
N GLN A 267 -6.51 9.84 5.71
CA GLN A 267 -7.91 9.82 6.12
C GLN A 267 -8.13 9.27 7.54
N HIS A 268 -7.07 8.92 8.27
CA HIS A 268 -7.14 8.41 9.64
C HIS A 268 -6.08 9.08 10.53
N ALA A 269 -6.46 9.41 11.76
CA ALA A 269 -5.56 10.07 12.71
C ALA A 269 -4.71 9.06 13.51
N ASP A 270 -5.21 7.86 13.68
CA ASP A 270 -4.56 6.75 14.39
C ASP A 270 -4.79 5.42 13.64
N LEU A 271 -4.36 4.30 14.22
CA LEU A 271 -4.51 2.98 13.61
C LEU A 271 -5.86 2.30 13.91
N THR A 272 -6.78 2.99 14.57
CA THR A 272 -8.08 2.39 14.95
C THR A 272 -8.86 1.84 13.75
N VAL A 273 -8.84 2.59 12.64
CA VAL A 273 -9.57 2.16 11.44
C VAL A 273 -8.82 1.04 10.73
N GLU A 274 -7.49 1.11 10.66
CA GLU A 274 -6.66 0.03 10.09
C GLU A 274 -6.86 -1.28 10.86
N LEU A 275 -6.90 -1.24 12.18
CA LEU A 275 -7.20 -2.40 13.03
C LEU A 275 -8.65 -2.85 12.87
N GLY A 276 -9.57 -1.89 12.70
CA GLY A 276 -10.98 -2.12 12.42
C GLY A 276 -11.26 -2.76 11.06
N PHE A 277 -10.27 -2.81 10.14
CA PHE A 277 -10.39 -3.54 8.86
C PHE A 277 -10.68 -5.03 9.03
N SER A 278 -10.60 -5.58 10.24
CA SER A 278 -11.15 -6.89 10.52
C SER A 278 -12.64 -6.99 10.16
N SER A 279 -13.39 -5.89 10.19
CA SER A 279 -14.78 -5.82 9.71
C SER A 279 -14.90 -6.09 8.21
N ASP A 280 -13.94 -5.63 7.38
CA ASP A 280 -13.91 -5.94 5.94
C ASP A 280 -13.54 -7.41 5.65
N MET A 281 -13.11 -8.15 6.66
CA MET A 281 -13.00 -9.62 6.65
C MET A 281 -14.24 -10.29 7.26
N GLY A 282 -15.33 -9.52 7.47
CA GLY A 282 -16.55 -10.02 8.07
C GLY A 282 -16.38 -10.42 9.54
N MET A 283 -15.47 -9.77 10.27
CA MET A 283 -15.25 -10.03 11.70
C MET A 283 -15.66 -8.83 12.53
N THR A 284 -16.65 -9.02 13.37
CA THR A 284 -17.09 -8.02 14.35
C THR A 284 -16.01 -7.80 15.40
N ASN A 285 -15.88 -6.57 15.85
CA ASN A 285 -14.86 -6.18 16.82
C ASN A 285 -15.33 -5.01 17.69
N SER A 286 -14.54 -4.61 18.68
CA SER A 286 -14.92 -3.54 19.63
C SER A 286 -15.16 -2.16 18.98
N ARG A 287 -14.85 -1.98 17.72
CA ARG A 287 -15.09 -0.75 16.95
C ARG A 287 -16.29 -0.87 16.03
N TYR A 288 -16.48 -2.03 15.44
CA TYR A 288 -17.54 -2.37 14.50
C TYR A 288 -18.26 -3.59 15.04
N LEU A 289 -19.38 -3.32 15.73
CA LEU A 289 -20.15 -4.33 16.47
C LEU A 289 -21.09 -5.13 15.57
N GLU A 290 -21.34 -4.62 14.37
CA GLU A 290 -22.27 -5.19 13.39
C GLU A 290 -21.49 -5.72 12.20
N GLU A 291 -22.03 -6.73 11.54
CA GLU A 291 -21.48 -7.27 10.30
C GLU A 291 -21.48 -6.20 9.20
N ILE A 292 -20.47 -6.22 8.34
CA ILE A 292 -20.30 -5.19 7.30
C ILE A 292 -21.47 -5.17 6.31
N CYS A 293 -22.19 -6.29 6.14
CA CYS A 293 -23.35 -6.42 5.28
C CYS A 293 -24.68 -6.33 6.04
N GLU A 294 -24.70 -5.71 7.22
CA GLU A 294 -25.94 -5.51 8.00
C GLU A 294 -27.00 -4.82 7.15
N GLY A 295 -28.22 -5.36 7.17
CA GLY A 295 -29.32 -4.89 6.35
C GLY A 295 -29.35 -5.40 4.90
N GLN A 296 -28.40 -6.26 4.51
CA GLN A 296 -28.40 -6.94 3.23
C GLN A 296 -28.89 -8.39 3.35
N ARG A 297 -29.33 -9.00 2.24
CA ARG A 297 -29.79 -10.40 2.21
C ARG A 297 -28.70 -11.40 2.61
N GLN A 298 -27.45 -11.06 2.47
CA GLN A 298 -26.31 -11.90 2.86
C GLN A 298 -26.32 -12.25 4.36
N MET A 299 -26.94 -11.42 5.20
CA MET A 299 -27.17 -11.72 6.62
C MET A 299 -28.10 -12.92 6.79
N GLU A 300 -29.20 -12.98 6.01
CA GLU A 300 -30.12 -14.11 6.04
C GLU A 300 -29.46 -15.39 5.47
N GLU A 301 -28.76 -15.26 4.36
CA GLU A 301 -28.01 -16.37 3.74
C GLU A 301 -26.94 -16.91 4.70
N GLY A 302 -26.20 -16.05 5.41
CA GLY A 302 -25.21 -16.45 6.43
C GLY A 302 -25.85 -17.18 7.59
N SER A 303 -26.99 -16.70 8.09
CA SER A 303 -27.76 -17.39 9.15
C SER A 303 -28.24 -18.78 8.71
N MET A 304 -28.64 -18.94 7.45
CA MET A 304 -29.00 -20.25 6.89
C MET A 304 -27.79 -21.20 6.81
N MET A 305 -26.60 -20.67 6.69
CA MET A 305 -25.33 -21.42 6.71
C MET A 305 -24.81 -21.66 8.13
N GLY A 306 -25.52 -21.20 9.17
CA GLY A 306 -25.19 -21.43 10.57
C GLY A 306 -24.29 -20.40 11.21
N LEU A 307 -24.09 -19.21 10.60
CA LEU A 307 -23.42 -18.10 11.28
C LEU A 307 -24.25 -17.61 12.47
N SER A 308 -23.56 -17.27 13.56
CA SER A 308 -24.11 -16.62 14.73
C SER A 308 -23.49 -15.24 14.86
N TYR A 309 -24.31 -14.25 15.24
CA TYR A 309 -23.91 -12.85 15.40
C TYR A 309 -23.96 -12.42 16.87
N ASP A 310 -23.98 -13.37 17.80
CA ASP A 310 -24.20 -13.13 19.22
C ASP A 310 -22.94 -12.64 19.96
N MET A 311 -21.76 -12.81 19.41
CA MET A 311 -20.48 -12.53 20.05
C MET A 311 -19.54 -11.78 19.09
N LEU A 312 -18.69 -10.92 19.66
CA LEU A 312 -17.61 -10.28 18.90
C LEU A 312 -16.55 -11.33 18.51
N ASP A 313 -16.13 -11.30 17.24
CA ASP A 313 -15.13 -12.21 16.70
C ASP A 313 -13.71 -11.86 17.12
N VAL A 314 -13.42 -10.55 17.27
CA VAL A 314 -12.09 -10.04 17.63
C VAL A 314 -12.15 -9.31 18.98
N PRO A 315 -11.61 -9.92 20.05
CA PRO A 315 -11.48 -9.27 21.35
C PRO A 315 -10.62 -8.01 21.29
N ALA A 316 -10.91 -7.03 22.17
CA ALA A 316 -10.17 -5.78 22.22
C ALA A 316 -8.67 -5.99 22.51
N GLN A 317 -8.30 -7.01 23.32
CA GLN A 317 -6.90 -7.34 23.60
C GLN A 317 -6.17 -7.83 22.36
N ASP A 318 -6.82 -8.62 21.50
CA ASP A 318 -6.25 -9.11 20.25
C ASP A 318 -5.99 -7.95 19.28
N MET A 319 -6.92 -6.99 19.20
CA MET A 319 -6.71 -5.76 18.44
C MET A 319 -5.52 -4.95 18.96
N GLU A 320 -5.36 -4.85 20.29
CA GLU A 320 -4.24 -4.14 20.91
C GLU A 320 -2.90 -4.85 20.65
N ASP A 321 -2.87 -6.19 20.62
CA ASP A 321 -1.66 -6.95 20.32
C ASP A 321 -1.26 -6.83 18.84
N VAL A 322 -2.23 -6.79 17.93
CA VAL A 322 -1.99 -6.47 16.51
C VAL A 322 -1.50 -5.02 16.35
N ASP A 323 -2.04 -4.06 17.11
CA ASP A 323 -1.55 -2.67 17.13
C ASP A 323 -0.09 -2.60 17.59
N LEU A 324 0.27 -3.33 18.66
CA LEU A 324 1.66 -3.42 19.11
C LEU A 324 2.57 -4.08 18.05
N TYR A 325 2.08 -5.10 17.35
CA TYR A 325 2.81 -5.69 16.24
C TYR A 325 3.09 -4.66 15.15
N LEU A 326 2.08 -3.94 14.65
CA LEU A 326 2.22 -2.93 13.62
C LEU A 326 3.16 -1.79 14.02
N GLN A 327 3.02 -1.27 15.25
CA GLN A 327 3.85 -0.18 15.76
C GLN A 327 5.26 -0.63 16.17
N GLY A 328 5.44 -1.92 16.43
CA GLY A 328 6.70 -2.53 16.80
C GLY A 328 7.57 -3.04 15.63
N LEU A 329 7.07 -2.95 14.39
CA LEU A 329 7.84 -3.35 13.21
C LEU A 329 9.09 -2.47 13.02
N ALA A 330 10.23 -3.12 12.76
CA ALA A 330 11.46 -2.43 12.41
C ALA A 330 11.37 -1.84 11.01
N VAL A 331 11.96 -0.65 10.82
CA VAL A 331 12.09 -0.04 9.50
C VAL A 331 13.44 -0.41 8.90
N PRO A 332 13.50 -1.00 7.70
CA PRO A 332 14.77 -1.35 7.07
C PRO A 332 15.69 -0.13 6.91
N ALA A 333 16.96 -0.33 7.21
CA ALA A 333 17.99 0.66 6.98
C ALA A 333 18.18 0.92 5.48
N ARG A 334 18.65 2.11 5.13
CA ARG A 334 19.12 2.39 3.76
C ARG A 334 20.30 1.48 3.41
N ARG A 335 20.34 1.06 2.16
CA ARG A 335 21.35 0.14 1.62
C ARG A 335 22.27 0.87 0.64
N ASN A 336 23.48 0.33 0.44
CA ASN A 336 24.44 0.78 -0.58
C ASN A 336 24.76 2.29 -0.55
N ILE A 337 24.67 2.93 0.60
CA ILE A 337 24.85 4.39 0.75
C ILE A 337 26.22 4.90 0.29
N ASN A 338 27.24 4.03 0.21
CA ASN A 338 28.57 4.35 -0.27
C ASN A 338 28.75 4.09 -1.78
N ASN A 339 27.72 3.56 -2.46
CA ASN A 339 27.77 3.36 -3.90
C ASN A 339 27.69 4.72 -4.62
N ALA A 340 28.57 4.97 -5.57
CA ALA A 340 28.66 6.25 -6.28
C ALA A 340 27.38 6.57 -7.08
N ASP A 341 26.72 5.55 -7.67
CA ASP A 341 25.48 5.77 -8.42
C ASP A 341 24.32 6.06 -7.49
N VAL A 342 24.27 5.43 -6.30
CA VAL A 342 23.27 5.77 -5.25
C VAL A 342 23.45 7.20 -4.77
N GLN A 343 24.69 7.64 -4.53
CA GLN A 343 24.98 9.02 -4.11
C GLN A 343 24.64 10.03 -5.21
N ALA A 344 24.97 9.74 -6.46
CA ALA A 344 24.60 10.57 -7.60
C ALA A 344 23.07 10.63 -7.75
N GLY A 345 22.39 9.50 -7.62
CA GLY A 345 20.93 9.41 -7.67
C GLY A 345 20.23 10.20 -6.57
N GLU A 346 20.79 10.22 -5.36
CA GLU A 346 20.30 11.06 -4.27
C GLU A 346 20.42 12.56 -4.61
N GLN A 347 21.53 12.98 -5.20
CA GLN A 347 21.68 14.35 -5.68
C GLN A 347 20.63 14.72 -6.73
N LEU A 348 20.40 13.80 -7.69
CA LEU A 348 19.39 13.96 -8.73
C LEU A 348 17.96 14.03 -8.16
N PHE A 349 17.66 13.29 -7.10
CA PHE A 349 16.38 13.35 -6.39
C PHE A 349 16.13 14.75 -5.81
N TYR A 350 17.14 15.38 -5.23
CA TYR A 350 17.05 16.77 -4.78
C TYR A 350 16.95 17.76 -5.95
N GLN A 351 17.76 17.61 -6.98
CA GLN A 351 17.78 18.50 -8.15
C GLN A 351 16.46 18.43 -8.94
N ALA A 352 15.80 17.27 -8.94
CA ALA A 352 14.48 17.10 -9.54
C ALA A 352 13.34 17.66 -8.69
N GLY A 353 13.59 18.12 -7.47
CA GLY A 353 12.57 18.66 -6.57
C GLY A 353 11.71 17.58 -5.87
N CYS A 354 12.06 16.30 -5.98
CA CYS A 354 11.29 15.22 -5.35
C CYS A 354 11.19 15.39 -3.82
N HIS A 355 12.24 15.91 -3.20
CA HIS A 355 12.33 16.17 -1.75
C HIS A 355 11.34 17.24 -1.25
N LEU A 356 10.69 17.99 -2.13
CA LEU A 356 9.73 19.05 -1.73
C LEU A 356 8.43 18.45 -1.17
N CYS A 357 8.04 17.24 -1.65
CA CYS A 357 6.97 16.42 -1.10
C CYS A 357 7.55 15.24 -0.31
N HIS A 358 8.57 14.57 -0.85
CA HIS A 358 9.26 13.47 -0.18
C HIS A 358 10.31 14.00 0.81
N VAL A 359 9.85 14.75 1.82
CA VAL A 359 10.68 15.33 2.88
C VAL A 359 11.49 14.26 3.57
N THR A 360 12.80 14.47 3.63
CA THR A 360 13.74 13.41 4.02
C THR A 360 13.85 13.20 5.53
N THR A 361 13.52 14.20 6.33
CA THR A 361 13.74 14.15 7.79
C THR A 361 12.55 14.72 8.54
N LEU A 362 12.07 13.96 9.52
CA LEU A 362 11.06 14.34 10.49
C LEU A 362 11.49 13.92 11.90
N HIS A 363 10.76 14.40 12.91
CA HIS A 363 11.02 14.09 14.30
C HIS A 363 9.76 13.53 14.99
N THR A 364 9.99 12.66 15.98
CA THR A 364 8.90 12.13 16.78
C THR A 364 8.74 12.91 18.07
N LYS A 365 7.48 13.07 18.50
CA LYS A 365 7.13 13.72 19.77
C LYS A 365 7.76 13.01 20.98
N PRO A 366 8.00 13.73 22.10
CA PRO A 366 8.78 13.18 23.22
C PRO A 366 8.22 11.90 23.84
N ARG A 367 6.89 11.73 23.88
CA ARG A 367 6.25 10.55 24.49
C ARG A 367 6.15 9.33 23.57
N GLY A 368 6.51 9.46 22.29
CA GLY A 368 6.32 8.42 21.32
C GLY A 368 4.87 8.29 20.83
N SER A 369 4.45 7.09 20.49
CA SER A 369 3.06 6.78 20.12
C SER A 369 2.29 6.16 21.28
N THR A 370 1.01 5.88 21.04
CA THR A 370 0.12 5.26 22.03
C THR A 370 -0.67 4.16 21.33
N LEU A 371 -0.78 3.00 21.96
CA LEU A 371 -1.60 1.90 21.46
C LEU A 371 -3.10 2.19 21.63
N LEU A 372 -3.93 1.39 20.98
CA LEU A 372 -5.38 1.50 20.91
C LEU A 372 -6.07 1.65 22.28
N MET A 373 -5.61 0.92 23.30
CA MET A 373 -6.15 0.96 24.67
C MET A 373 -5.42 1.94 25.59
N GLY A 374 -4.53 2.79 25.05
CA GLY A 374 -3.91 3.87 25.80
C GLY A 374 -2.50 3.59 26.34
N THR A 375 -1.89 2.46 26.02
CA THR A 375 -0.51 2.15 26.41
C THR A 375 0.48 2.98 25.60
N ASP A 376 1.31 3.79 26.26
CA ASP A 376 2.35 4.58 25.59
C ASP A 376 3.55 3.71 25.16
N LEU A 377 4.13 4.04 24.00
CA LEU A 377 5.36 3.46 23.47
C LEU A 377 6.49 4.50 23.46
N PRO A 378 7.12 4.78 24.62
CA PRO A 378 8.10 5.86 24.73
C PRO A 378 9.38 5.65 23.94
N TRP A 379 9.69 4.41 23.56
CA TRP A 379 10.84 4.06 22.71
C TRP A 379 10.76 4.67 21.31
N LEU A 380 9.56 5.00 20.83
CA LEU A 380 9.32 5.69 19.56
C LEU A 380 9.46 7.22 19.68
N GLY A 381 9.66 7.74 20.90
CA GLY A 381 9.79 9.17 21.14
C GLY A 381 11.20 9.70 20.94
N LYS A 382 11.32 11.03 20.66
CA LYS A 382 12.59 11.74 20.50
C LYS A 382 13.51 11.14 19.44
N GLN A 383 12.94 10.59 18.38
CA GLN A 383 13.69 10.01 17.27
C GLN A 383 13.79 11.00 16.12
N THR A 384 14.93 11.00 15.44
CA THR A 384 15.06 11.54 14.08
C THR A 384 14.79 10.41 13.11
N ILE A 385 13.86 10.61 12.19
CA ILE A 385 13.41 9.60 11.23
C ILE A 385 13.52 10.11 9.81
N HIS A 386 13.67 9.21 8.84
CA HIS A 386 13.85 9.55 7.44
C HIS A 386 12.79 8.85 6.57
N PRO A 387 11.52 9.29 6.63
CA PRO A 387 10.41 8.65 5.91
C PRO A 387 10.40 8.94 4.42
N TYR A 388 11.03 10.02 3.97
CA TYR A 388 10.86 10.55 2.62
C TYR A 388 9.39 10.82 2.30
N SER A 389 8.75 11.58 3.18
CA SER A 389 7.35 11.99 3.10
C SER A 389 7.10 13.19 4.01
N ASP A 390 6.30 14.13 3.55
CA ASP A 390 5.75 15.22 4.35
C ASP A 390 4.38 14.87 4.97
N TYR A 391 3.79 13.73 4.60
CA TYR A 391 2.44 13.28 5.00
C TYR A 391 1.32 14.25 4.59
N LEU A 392 1.59 15.20 3.71
CA LEU A 392 0.59 16.15 3.19
C LEU A 392 -0.17 15.57 1.99
N LEU A 393 -1.31 16.17 1.72
CA LEU A 393 -2.06 15.94 0.50
C LEU A 393 -1.51 16.84 -0.62
N HIS A 394 -1.28 16.24 -1.78
CA HIS A 394 -0.90 16.94 -3.00
C HIS A 394 -1.88 16.58 -4.13
N ASP A 395 -2.22 17.57 -4.93
CA ASP A 395 -2.97 17.36 -6.17
C ASP A 395 -2.09 16.67 -7.20
N MET A 396 -2.38 15.41 -7.48
CA MET A 396 -1.63 14.59 -8.43
C MET A 396 -2.19 14.64 -9.85
N GLY A 397 -3.03 15.64 -10.13
CA GLY A 397 -3.62 15.88 -11.44
C GLY A 397 -4.82 15.00 -11.73
N SER A 398 -5.46 15.31 -12.85
CA SER A 398 -6.52 14.47 -13.41
C SER A 398 -5.94 13.52 -14.43
N GLU A 399 -6.53 12.35 -14.63
CA GLU A 399 -6.12 11.40 -15.68
C GLU A 399 -6.42 11.91 -17.10
N ILE A 400 -6.66 13.19 -17.28
CA ILE A 400 -6.83 13.79 -18.61
C ILE A 400 -5.54 13.58 -19.38
N MET A 401 -5.64 12.98 -20.56
CA MET A 401 -4.51 12.56 -21.41
C MET A 401 -3.64 11.45 -20.81
N GLY A 402 -4.15 10.72 -19.81
CA GLY A 402 -3.52 9.53 -19.27
C GLY A 402 -2.35 9.75 -18.33
N VAL A 403 -2.21 10.94 -17.75
CA VAL A 403 -1.15 11.24 -16.78
C VAL A 403 -1.74 11.99 -15.59
N GLY A 404 -1.49 11.47 -14.41
CA GLY A 404 -2.04 11.95 -13.15
C GLY A 404 -2.80 10.86 -12.39
N LEU A 405 -3.19 11.16 -11.15
CA LEU A 405 -3.83 10.20 -10.27
C LEU A 405 -5.12 10.81 -9.71
N ASN A 406 -6.26 10.33 -10.20
CA ASN A 406 -7.57 10.72 -9.72
C ASN A 406 -8.47 9.49 -9.61
N ASP A 407 -8.96 9.18 -8.43
CA ASP A 407 -9.90 8.08 -8.22
C ASP A 407 -11.34 8.54 -7.96
N ASN A 408 -11.61 9.85 -8.06
CA ASN A 408 -12.88 10.51 -7.76
C ASN A 408 -13.42 10.26 -6.33
N PHE A 409 -12.65 9.60 -5.48
CA PHE A 409 -13.04 9.23 -4.13
C PHE A 409 -12.62 10.30 -3.13
N VAL A 410 -13.61 10.96 -2.52
CA VAL A 410 -13.40 11.99 -1.49
C VAL A 410 -13.29 11.35 -0.12
N SER A 411 -12.30 11.75 0.69
CA SER A 411 -12.10 11.24 2.04
C SER A 411 -11.67 12.36 3.00
N GLY A 412 -12.54 12.72 3.95
CA GLY A 412 -12.34 13.92 4.76
C GLY A 412 -12.32 15.16 3.86
N LEU A 413 -11.27 15.96 3.93
CA LEU A 413 -11.06 17.10 3.05
C LEU A 413 -10.31 16.75 1.75
N ALA A 414 -9.82 15.52 1.61
CA ALA A 414 -9.07 15.09 0.44
C ALA A 414 -9.99 14.85 -0.75
N ARG A 415 -9.69 15.47 -1.88
CA ARG A 415 -10.39 15.29 -3.16
C ARG A 415 -9.95 14.03 -3.87
N GLY A 416 -10.63 13.66 -4.96
CA GLY A 416 -10.30 12.49 -5.74
C GLY A 416 -8.88 12.47 -6.30
N ASN A 417 -8.37 13.62 -6.71
CA ASN A 417 -7.01 13.83 -7.25
C ASN A 417 -5.94 14.13 -6.18
N GLU A 418 -6.32 14.26 -4.91
CA GLU A 418 -5.37 14.53 -3.84
C GLU A 418 -4.94 13.25 -3.13
N TRP A 419 -3.64 13.10 -2.95
CA TRP A 419 -3.02 11.91 -2.37
C TRP A 419 -1.98 12.32 -1.32
N ARG A 420 -1.95 11.57 -0.22
CA ARG A 420 -0.90 11.71 0.79
C ARG A 420 0.42 11.22 0.22
N THR A 421 1.49 11.99 0.40
CA THR A 421 2.83 11.54 0.07
C THR A 421 3.15 10.25 0.82
N THR A 422 3.32 9.17 0.08
CA THR A 422 3.62 7.85 0.67
C THR A 422 5.06 7.80 1.14
N PRO A 423 5.35 7.34 2.37
CA PRO A 423 6.72 7.12 2.84
C PRO A 423 7.48 6.15 1.92
N LEU A 424 8.74 6.51 1.61
CA LEU A 424 9.57 5.69 0.72
C LEU A 424 10.54 4.77 1.47
N TRP A 425 10.66 4.86 2.80
CA TRP A 425 11.48 3.92 3.56
C TRP A 425 11.09 2.48 3.27
N GLY A 426 12.11 1.63 3.06
CA GLY A 426 11.92 0.23 2.71
C GLY A 426 11.38 -0.04 1.30
N VAL A 427 11.05 0.99 0.48
CA VAL A 427 10.41 0.78 -0.85
C VAL A 427 11.26 -0.09 -1.77
N GLY A 428 12.59 0.01 -1.68
CA GLY A 428 13.51 -0.78 -2.49
C GLY A 428 13.56 -2.28 -2.14
N LEU A 429 12.98 -2.70 -1.02
CA LEU A 429 12.89 -4.12 -0.65
C LEU A 429 11.59 -4.79 -1.12
N GLN A 430 10.63 -4.06 -1.68
CA GLN A 430 9.33 -4.63 -2.02
C GLN A 430 9.43 -5.85 -2.94
N LYS A 431 10.31 -5.83 -3.95
CA LYS A 431 10.52 -6.99 -4.83
C LYS A 431 11.04 -8.21 -4.05
N LYS A 432 11.96 -7.99 -3.13
CA LYS A 432 12.55 -9.05 -2.31
C LYS A 432 11.56 -9.63 -1.30
N VAL A 433 10.78 -8.78 -0.64
CA VAL A 433 9.82 -9.19 0.40
C VAL A 433 8.54 -9.75 -0.20
N ASN A 434 7.99 -9.08 -1.21
CA ASN A 434 6.65 -9.38 -1.75
C ASN A 434 6.66 -9.99 -3.16
N GLY A 435 7.83 -10.08 -3.82
CA GLY A 435 7.98 -10.71 -5.14
C GLY A 435 7.60 -9.83 -6.34
N HIS A 436 7.14 -8.60 -6.13
CA HIS A 436 6.68 -7.71 -7.18
C HIS A 436 7.05 -6.24 -6.96
N THR A 437 6.87 -5.42 -7.99
CA THR A 437 7.19 -3.98 -7.99
C THR A 437 6.00 -3.12 -8.43
N TYR A 438 4.78 -3.53 -8.10
CA TYR A 438 3.60 -2.72 -8.40
C TYR A 438 3.46 -1.59 -7.38
N PHE A 439 3.54 -0.34 -7.86
CA PHE A 439 3.52 0.88 -7.06
C PHE A 439 2.23 1.67 -7.29
N LEU A 440 2.11 2.82 -6.60
CA LEU A 440 0.96 3.71 -6.52
C LEU A 440 -0.22 3.08 -5.77
N HIS A 441 -1.33 3.84 -5.67
CA HIS A 441 -2.47 3.48 -4.83
C HIS A 441 -3.24 2.24 -5.28
N ASP A 442 -3.21 1.95 -6.56
CA ASP A 442 -3.90 0.83 -7.20
C ASP A 442 -2.96 -0.21 -7.84
N GLY A 443 -1.65 -0.01 -7.73
CA GLY A 443 -0.67 -0.94 -8.27
C GLY A 443 -0.41 -0.80 -9.78
N ARG A 444 -0.87 0.28 -10.43
CA ARG A 444 -0.75 0.48 -11.88
C ARG A 444 0.67 0.63 -12.40
N ALA A 445 1.58 1.16 -11.61
CA ALA A 445 2.99 1.32 -11.98
C ALA A 445 3.78 0.04 -11.68
N ARG A 446 4.43 -0.53 -12.69
CA ARG A 446 5.14 -1.82 -12.62
C ARG A 446 6.59 -1.68 -12.14
N ASN A 447 7.12 -0.45 -12.11
CA ASN A 447 8.49 -0.12 -11.69
C ASN A 447 8.56 1.35 -11.27
N PHE A 448 9.74 1.80 -10.78
CA PHE A 448 9.94 3.18 -10.35
C PHE A 448 9.82 4.21 -11.47
N VAL A 449 10.27 3.89 -12.68
CA VAL A 449 10.15 4.78 -13.85
C VAL A 449 8.68 5.07 -14.12
N GLU A 450 7.85 4.05 -14.18
CA GLU A 450 6.40 4.21 -14.38
C GLU A 450 5.76 4.99 -13.22
N ALA A 451 6.16 4.68 -11.98
CA ALA A 451 5.65 5.42 -10.82
C ALA A 451 5.96 6.91 -10.89
N ILE A 452 7.19 7.28 -11.26
CA ILE A 452 7.59 8.68 -11.46
C ILE A 452 6.81 9.31 -12.64
N MET A 453 6.68 8.59 -13.74
CA MET A 453 6.03 9.11 -14.94
C MET A 453 4.50 9.25 -14.80
N TRP A 454 3.89 8.63 -13.77
CA TRP A 454 2.50 8.85 -13.38
C TRP A 454 2.27 10.14 -12.58
N HIS A 455 3.30 10.79 -12.06
CA HIS A 455 3.16 12.04 -11.33
C HIS A 455 2.62 13.13 -12.25
N GLY A 456 1.46 13.67 -11.93
CA GLY A 456 0.84 14.83 -12.56
C GLY A 456 0.60 15.96 -11.55
N GLY A 457 -0.14 16.99 -11.94
CA GLY A 457 -0.47 18.12 -11.05
C GLY A 457 0.76 18.71 -10.36
N GLU A 458 0.80 18.71 -9.04
CA GLU A 458 1.93 19.21 -8.25
C GLU A 458 3.23 18.43 -8.49
N GLY A 459 3.16 17.17 -8.91
CA GLY A 459 4.32 16.36 -9.28
C GLY A 459 4.85 16.58 -10.70
N GLU A 460 4.15 17.36 -11.54
CA GLU A 460 4.45 17.53 -12.98
C GLU A 460 5.84 18.11 -13.23
N ALA A 461 6.24 19.12 -12.47
CA ALA A 461 7.55 19.76 -12.64
C ALA A 461 8.70 18.80 -12.34
N SER A 462 8.60 18.02 -11.26
CA SER A 462 9.60 17.02 -10.87
C SER A 462 9.66 15.86 -11.87
N LYS A 463 8.52 15.36 -12.34
CA LYS A 463 8.43 14.37 -13.43
C LYS A 463 9.14 14.86 -14.69
N ASN A 464 8.90 16.11 -15.09
CA ASN A 464 9.52 16.70 -16.30
C ASN A 464 11.04 16.86 -16.14
N LYS A 465 11.55 17.14 -14.94
CA LYS A 465 12.98 17.10 -14.67
C LYS A 465 13.54 15.69 -14.89
N PHE A 466 12.92 14.67 -14.29
CA PHE A 466 13.32 13.27 -14.49
C PHE A 466 13.26 12.86 -15.99
N LYS A 467 12.17 13.20 -16.68
CA LYS A 467 11.98 12.91 -18.11
C LYS A 467 13.12 13.44 -18.97
N ASN A 468 13.68 14.60 -18.62
CA ASN A 468 14.74 15.27 -19.39
C ASN A 468 16.16 14.88 -18.95
N MET A 469 16.32 14.01 -17.96
CA MET A 469 17.60 13.42 -17.59
C MET A 469 18.12 12.50 -18.71
N SER A 470 19.44 12.34 -18.80
CA SER A 470 20.04 11.27 -19.58
C SER A 470 19.66 9.89 -19.00
N LYS A 471 19.77 8.85 -19.82
CA LYS A 471 19.50 7.47 -19.32
C LYS A 471 20.31 7.15 -18.06
N LYS A 472 21.61 7.51 -18.05
CA LYS A 472 22.46 7.28 -16.87
C LYS A 472 21.94 7.98 -15.62
N GLU A 473 21.49 9.20 -15.71
CA GLU A 473 20.95 9.95 -14.56
C GLU A 473 19.61 9.35 -14.10
N ARG A 474 18.72 8.92 -15.02
CA ARG A 474 17.49 8.22 -14.65
C ARG A 474 17.81 6.91 -13.90
N ASP A 475 18.75 6.12 -14.41
CA ASP A 475 19.19 4.88 -13.80
C ASP A 475 19.77 5.14 -12.38
N GLN A 476 20.58 6.18 -12.21
CA GLN A 476 21.15 6.57 -10.91
C GLN A 476 20.06 7.00 -9.92
N LEU A 477 19.06 7.78 -10.34
CA LEU A 477 17.94 8.14 -9.47
C LEU A 477 17.13 6.89 -9.06
N VAL A 478 16.89 5.96 -9.97
CA VAL A 478 16.24 4.68 -9.68
C VAL A 478 17.09 3.84 -8.73
N GLN A 479 18.42 3.81 -8.88
CA GLN A 479 19.34 3.15 -7.95
C GLN A 479 19.23 3.72 -6.52
N PHE A 480 19.10 5.05 -6.40
CA PHE A 480 18.83 5.67 -5.11
C PHE A 480 17.51 5.19 -4.50
N LEU A 481 16.41 5.13 -5.26
CA LEU A 481 15.13 4.62 -4.77
C LEU A 481 15.23 3.15 -4.33
N TRP A 482 16.00 2.32 -5.04
CA TRP A 482 16.28 0.94 -4.61
C TRP A 482 17.09 0.87 -3.31
N SER A 483 17.83 1.91 -2.95
CA SER A 483 18.59 1.95 -1.71
C SER A 483 17.74 2.26 -0.47
N LEU A 484 16.55 2.82 -0.64
CA LEU A 484 15.59 3.17 0.43
C LEU A 484 14.82 1.88 0.95
#